data_00a763fb5a6b17718c6d4ff597512697
#
_entry.id   00a763fb5a6b17718c6d4ff597512697
#
_cell.length_a   1.000
_cell.length_b   1.000
_cell.length_c   1.000
_cell.angle_alpha   90.00
_cell.angle_beta   90.00
_cell.angle_gamma   90.00
#
_symmetry.space_group_name_H-M   'P 1'
#
loop_
_entity.id
_entity.type
_entity.pdbx_description
1 polymer ?
#
loop_
_entity_poly.entity_id
_entity_poly.type
_entity_poly.pdbx_seq_one_letter_code
_entity_poly.pdbx_strand_id
1 'polypeptide(L)'
;MKTYIWTLPTRIFHWLLVAGMVVAYLVAGEEDLLNIHSSVGYMIGVLIAFRIIWGFFGPKYSRFTDFSFGLKALKTFITDMKTSKSQHAGHNPGASFVMFGIIICTMLIVVSGALLLAADGQGLFRSIQIGMSSDTLKE
;
A
#
# COMPACT_ATOMS: atom_id res chain seq x y z
N MET A 1 -27.88 11.10 -14.09
CA MET A 1 -26.53 10.61 -14.39
C MET A 1 -25.96 9.92 -13.17
N LYS A 2 -25.68 8.61 -13.22
CA LYS A 2 -25.00 7.91 -12.12
C LYS A 2 -23.51 8.23 -12.21
N THR A 3 -23.00 9.10 -11.35
CA THR A 3 -21.56 9.36 -11.23
C THR A 3 -20.91 8.17 -10.51
N TYR A 4 -20.13 7.39 -11.24
CA TYR A 4 -19.32 6.32 -10.68
C TYR A 4 -18.15 6.96 -9.92
N ILE A 5 -18.26 7.06 -8.61
CA ILE A 5 -17.23 7.64 -7.73
C ILE A 5 -16.00 6.72 -7.63
N TRP A 6 -16.20 5.41 -7.76
CA TRP A 6 -15.13 4.41 -7.66
C TRP A 6 -14.92 3.74 -9.01
N THR A 7 -13.77 4.00 -9.62
CA THR A 7 -13.38 3.37 -10.89
C THR A 7 -13.14 1.88 -10.72
N LEU A 8 -13.41 1.10 -11.75
CA LEU A 8 -13.20 -0.35 -11.74
C LEU A 8 -11.78 -0.75 -11.31
N PRO A 9 -10.69 -0.11 -11.80
CA PRO A 9 -9.34 -0.40 -11.35
C PRO A 9 -9.13 -0.23 -9.83
N THR A 10 -9.71 0.80 -9.23
CA THR A 10 -9.61 1.04 -7.78
C THR A 10 -10.31 -0.06 -6.97
N ARG A 11 -11.44 -0.57 -7.45
CA ARG A 11 -12.17 -1.67 -6.81
C ARG A 11 -11.41 -2.99 -6.90
N ILE A 12 -10.88 -3.32 -8.07
CA ILE A 12 -10.08 -4.52 -8.30
C ILE A 12 -8.83 -4.47 -7.42
N PHE A 13 -8.10 -3.34 -7.42
CA PHE A 13 -6.95 -3.11 -6.54
C PHE A 13 -7.28 -3.42 -5.08
N HIS A 14 -8.38 -2.87 -4.57
CA HIS A 14 -8.77 -3.04 -3.17
C HIS A 14 -9.00 -4.52 -2.82
N TRP A 15 -9.76 -5.24 -3.64
CA TRP A 15 -10.04 -6.65 -3.38
C TRP A 15 -8.81 -7.55 -3.51
N LEU A 16 -7.95 -7.28 -4.48
CA LEU A 16 -6.69 -8.00 -4.63
C LEU A 16 -5.76 -7.75 -3.44
N LEU A 17 -5.70 -6.49 -2.97
CA LEU A 17 -4.91 -6.14 -1.79
C LEU A 17 -5.42 -6.88 -0.53
N VAL A 18 -6.74 -6.86 -0.29
CA VAL A 18 -7.35 -7.57 0.86
C VAL A 18 -7.06 -9.06 0.77
N ALA A 19 -7.31 -9.69 -0.37
CA ALA A 19 -7.04 -11.12 -0.56
C ALA A 19 -5.57 -11.45 -0.36
N GLY A 20 -4.66 -10.66 -0.93
CA GLY A 20 -3.21 -10.83 -0.76
C GLY A 20 -2.77 -10.71 0.70
N MET A 21 -3.27 -9.71 1.42
CA MET A 21 -2.95 -9.53 2.85
C MET A 21 -3.47 -10.70 3.71
N VAL A 22 -4.67 -11.20 3.44
CA VAL A 22 -5.21 -12.37 4.14
C VAL A 22 -4.34 -13.60 3.89
N VAL A 23 -3.98 -13.87 2.62
CA VAL A 23 -3.09 -15.01 2.29
C VAL A 23 -1.73 -14.83 2.95
N ALA A 24 -1.10 -13.65 2.86
CA ALA A 24 0.19 -13.39 3.48
C ALA A 24 0.15 -13.61 5.00
N TYR A 25 -0.94 -13.22 5.66
CA TYR A 25 -1.14 -13.43 7.09
C TYR A 25 -1.30 -14.92 7.45
N LEU A 26 -2.08 -15.67 6.67
CA LEU A 26 -2.34 -17.09 6.93
C LEU A 26 -1.11 -17.97 6.76
N VAL A 27 -0.17 -17.60 5.86
CA VAL A 27 1.08 -18.34 5.61
C VAL A 27 2.26 -17.75 6.38
N ALA A 28 2.05 -16.70 7.18
CA ALA A 28 3.11 -16.08 7.97
C ALA A 28 3.56 -17.02 9.11
N GLY A 29 4.88 -17.20 9.24
CA GLY A 29 5.47 -18.01 10.29
C GLY A 29 5.65 -19.49 9.95
N GLU A 30 5.18 -19.95 8.81
CA GLU A 30 5.41 -21.31 8.31
C GLU A 30 6.63 -21.32 7.38
N GLU A 31 7.72 -21.97 7.80
CA GLU A 31 8.98 -22.00 7.01
C GLU A 31 8.78 -22.65 5.64
N ASP A 32 7.98 -23.71 5.56
CA ASP A 32 7.66 -24.41 4.31
C ASP A 32 6.87 -23.54 3.32
N LEU A 33 6.18 -22.52 3.81
CA LEU A 33 5.35 -21.59 3.02
C LEU A 33 6.03 -20.25 2.73
N LEU A 34 7.31 -20.09 3.09
CA LEU A 34 8.06 -18.84 2.89
C LEU A 34 8.04 -18.39 1.42
N ASN A 35 8.11 -19.33 0.47
CA ASN A 35 8.03 -19.01 -0.96
C ASN A 35 6.68 -18.42 -1.36
N ILE A 36 5.59 -18.90 -0.76
CA ILE A 36 4.25 -18.37 -1.00
C ILE A 36 4.14 -16.99 -0.35
N HIS A 37 4.59 -16.85 0.91
CA HIS A 37 4.58 -15.58 1.63
C HIS A 37 5.34 -14.49 0.86
N SER A 38 6.55 -14.78 0.41
CA SER A 38 7.37 -13.83 -0.34
C SER A 38 6.77 -13.48 -1.71
N SER A 39 6.22 -14.47 -2.44
CA SER A 39 5.57 -14.22 -3.72
C SER A 39 4.35 -13.31 -3.59
N VAL A 40 3.52 -13.57 -2.57
CA VAL A 40 2.37 -12.71 -2.24
C VAL A 40 2.82 -11.33 -1.80
N GLY A 41 3.90 -11.23 -1.03
CA GLY A 41 4.52 -9.97 -0.63
C GLY A 41 4.95 -9.12 -1.84
N TYR A 42 5.62 -9.71 -2.81
CA TYR A 42 5.99 -9.02 -4.07
C TYR A 42 4.77 -8.60 -4.88
N MET A 43 3.73 -9.44 -4.97
CA MET A 43 2.47 -9.08 -5.61
C MET A 43 1.83 -7.87 -4.94
N ILE A 44 1.78 -7.84 -3.61
CA ILE A 44 1.29 -6.67 -2.85
C ILE A 44 2.13 -5.43 -3.16
N GLY A 45 3.46 -5.56 -3.23
CA GLY A 45 4.36 -4.49 -3.62
C GLY A 45 4.03 -3.89 -4.99
N VAL A 46 3.78 -4.74 -5.99
CA VAL A 46 3.35 -4.32 -7.33
C VAL A 46 2.00 -3.61 -7.28
N LEU A 47 1.05 -4.12 -6.50
CA LEU A 47 -0.26 -3.49 -6.32
C LEU A 47 -0.15 -2.09 -5.70
N ILE A 48 0.72 -1.92 -4.69
CA ILE A 48 0.97 -0.62 -4.06
C ILE A 48 1.64 0.34 -5.06
N ALA A 49 2.65 -0.12 -5.81
CA ALA A 49 3.28 0.68 -6.86
C ALA A 49 2.26 1.13 -7.93
N PHE A 50 1.41 0.21 -8.39
CA PHE A 50 0.30 0.54 -9.29
C PHE A 50 -0.62 1.60 -8.68
N ARG A 51 -1.00 1.47 -7.40
CA ARG A 51 -1.88 2.42 -6.72
C ARG A 51 -1.26 3.82 -6.61
N ILE A 52 0.05 3.89 -6.36
CA ILE A 52 0.79 5.16 -6.33
C ILE A 52 0.76 5.81 -7.71
N ILE A 53 1.13 5.08 -8.77
CA ILE A 53 1.09 5.58 -10.15
C ILE A 53 -0.33 6.04 -10.53
N TRP A 54 -1.33 5.22 -10.23
CA TRP A 54 -2.74 5.54 -10.49
C TRP A 54 -3.22 6.76 -9.70
N GLY A 55 -2.64 6.99 -8.52
CA GLY A 55 -2.92 8.18 -7.71
C GLY A 55 -2.39 9.48 -8.32
N PHE A 56 -1.37 9.42 -9.18
CA PHE A 56 -0.87 10.59 -9.91
C PHE A 56 -1.54 10.78 -11.27
N PHE A 57 -1.74 9.71 -12.03
CA PHE A 57 -2.19 9.76 -13.43
C PHE A 57 -3.65 9.33 -13.64
N GLY A 58 -4.31 8.83 -12.60
CA GLY A 58 -5.67 8.33 -12.67
C GLY A 58 -6.73 9.41 -12.94
N PRO A 59 -7.98 9.00 -13.17
CA PRO A 59 -9.08 9.93 -13.41
C PRO A 59 -9.43 10.73 -12.14
N LYS A 60 -10.21 11.80 -12.32
CA LYS A 60 -10.80 12.59 -11.22
C LYS A 60 -11.45 11.66 -10.18
N TYR A 61 -11.28 11.95 -8.92
CA TYR A 61 -11.62 11.13 -7.73
C TYR A 61 -10.70 9.94 -7.42
N SER A 62 -9.72 9.61 -8.29
CA SER A 62 -8.69 8.60 -7.98
C SER A 62 -7.34 9.23 -7.67
N ARG A 63 -7.17 10.51 -8.01
CA ARG A 63 -5.90 11.25 -7.82
C ARG A 63 -5.71 11.68 -6.38
N PHE A 64 -4.46 11.66 -5.96
CA PHE A 64 -4.07 12.19 -4.65
C PHE A 64 -4.30 13.70 -4.51
N THR A 65 -4.28 14.44 -5.62
CA THR A 65 -4.58 15.88 -5.65
C THR A 65 -6.02 16.23 -5.27
N ASP A 66 -6.95 15.27 -5.43
CA ASP A 66 -8.36 15.47 -5.08
C ASP A 66 -8.65 15.14 -3.59
N PHE A 67 -7.62 14.73 -2.85
CA PHE A 67 -7.73 14.45 -1.42
C PHE A 67 -7.51 15.72 -0.59
N SER A 68 -8.39 15.94 0.34
CA SER A 68 -8.29 17.06 1.28
C SER A 68 -7.26 16.76 2.36
N PHE A 69 -5.96 17.06 2.11
CA PHE A 69 -4.89 16.94 3.07
C PHE A 69 -4.76 18.23 3.89
N GLY A 70 -5.52 18.38 4.94
CA GLY A 70 -5.36 19.49 5.87
C GLY A 70 -5.69 19.03 7.28
N LEU A 71 -4.82 19.31 8.24
CA LEU A 71 -5.13 19.10 9.66
C LEU A 71 -6.43 19.82 10.06
N LYS A 72 -6.72 20.97 9.42
CA LYS A 72 -7.96 21.72 9.59
C LYS A 72 -9.17 20.93 9.04
N ALA A 73 -9.04 20.32 7.85
CA ALA A 73 -10.09 19.49 7.25
C ALA A 73 -10.34 18.22 8.07
N LEU A 74 -9.29 17.60 8.61
CA LEU A 74 -9.40 16.45 9.51
C LEU A 74 -10.10 16.83 10.82
N LYS A 75 -9.72 17.98 11.42
CA LYS A 75 -10.35 18.48 12.65
C LYS A 75 -11.82 18.79 12.44
N THR A 76 -12.17 19.46 11.36
CA THR A 76 -13.56 19.75 10.97
C THR A 76 -14.33 18.44 10.76
N PHE A 77 -13.75 17.46 10.05
CA PHE A 77 -14.36 16.16 9.84
C PHE A 77 -14.68 15.42 11.15
N ILE A 78 -13.74 15.40 12.11
CA ILE A 78 -13.94 14.76 13.43
C ILE A 78 -15.06 15.49 14.20
N THR A 79 -15.14 16.80 14.07
CA THR A 79 -16.18 17.62 14.72
C THR A 79 -17.55 17.39 14.07
N ASP A 80 -17.60 17.32 12.73
CA ASP A 80 -18.84 17.12 11.96
C ASP A 80 -19.38 15.69 12.14
N MET A 81 -18.49 14.69 12.34
CA MET A 81 -18.87 13.32 12.63
C MET A 81 -19.62 13.22 13.97
N LYS A 82 -19.26 14.05 14.95
CA LYS A 82 -19.98 14.15 16.24
C LYS A 82 -21.34 14.84 16.13
N THR A 83 -21.52 15.69 15.10
CA THR A 83 -22.74 16.51 14.91
C THR A 83 -23.68 15.98 13.82
N SER A 84 -23.42 14.79 13.25
CA SER A 84 -24.25 14.13 12.20
C SER A 84 -24.55 14.99 10.95
N LYS A 85 -23.73 16.00 10.65
CA LYS A 85 -23.94 16.96 9.55
C LYS A 85 -23.10 16.70 8.29
N SER A 86 -22.35 15.59 8.23
CA SER A 86 -21.43 15.34 7.11
C SER A 86 -22.13 14.80 5.87
N GLN A 87 -22.54 15.70 4.97
CA GLN A 87 -22.84 15.35 3.59
C GLN A 87 -21.64 15.75 2.71
N HIS A 88 -20.63 14.88 2.62
CA HIS A 88 -19.52 15.07 1.68
C HIS A 88 -19.75 14.21 0.44
N ALA A 89 -20.19 14.82 -0.64
CA ALA A 89 -20.15 14.20 -1.96
C ALA A 89 -18.70 14.18 -2.45
N GLY A 90 -17.97 13.09 -2.15
CA GLY A 90 -16.57 12.96 -2.54
C GLY A 90 -15.75 12.21 -1.49
N HIS A 91 -14.42 12.34 -1.55
CA HIS A 91 -13.54 11.71 -0.59
C HIS A 91 -13.61 12.44 0.76
N ASN A 92 -14.05 11.71 1.76
CA ASN A 92 -14.01 12.10 3.15
C ASN A 92 -12.53 12.31 3.59
N PRO A 93 -12.16 13.45 4.21
CA PRO A 93 -10.80 13.71 4.68
C PRO A 93 -10.23 12.60 5.55
N GLY A 94 -11.04 12.02 6.44
CA GLY A 94 -10.63 10.90 7.29
C GLY A 94 -10.27 9.65 6.48
N ALA A 95 -11.06 9.29 5.48
CA ALA A 95 -10.77 8.17 4.59
C ALA A 95 -9.48 8.39 3.78
N SER A 96 -9.17 9.62 3.41
CA SER A 96 -7.92 9.98 2.74
C SER A 96 -6.70 9.69 3.62
N PHE A 97 -6.71 10.13 4.87
CA PHE A 97 -5.62 9.86 5.83
C PHE A 97 -5.44 8.38 6.10
N VAL A 98 -6.53 7.63 6.31
CA VAL A 98 -6.47 6.17 6.51
C VAL A 98 -5.88 5.48 5.29
N MET A 99 -6.31 5.85 4.08
CA MET A 99 -5.78 5.26 2.85
C MET A 99 -4.28 5.50 2.70
N PHE A 100 -3.80 6.72 2.96
CA PHE A 100 -2.36 7.00 2.93
C PHE A 100 -1.60 6.24 4.01
N GLY A 101 -2.14 6.17 5.22
CA GLY A 101 -1.58 5.36 6.29
C GLY A 101 -1.42 3.89 5.88
N ILE A 102 -2.45 3.30 5.28
CA ILE A 102 -2.40 1.92 4.78
C ILE A 102 -1.33 1.76 3.70
N ILE A 103 -1.25 2.68 2.71
CA ILE A 103 -0.25 2.62 1.64
C ILE A 103 1.17 2.68 2.24
N ILE A 104 1.43 3.62 3.15
CA ILE A 104 2.74 3.79 3.77
C ILE A 104 3.10 2.56 4.61
N CYS A 105 2.22 2.10 5.50
CA CYS A 105 2.47 0.93 6.33
C CYS A 105 2.71 -0.33 5.49
N THR A 106 1.88 -0.57 4.47
CA THR A 106 2.04 -1.73 3.60
C THR A 106 3.35 -1.64 2.82
N MET A 107 3.73 -0.46 2.34
CA MET A 107 5.01 -0.25 1.66
C MET A 107 6.20 -0.56 2.57
N LEU A 108 6.16 -0.10 3.84
CA LEU A 108 7.20 -0.39 4.82
C LEU A 108 7.30 -1.89 5.11
N ILE A 109 6.17 -2.59 5.25
CA ILE A 109 6.14 -4.04 5.47
C ILE A 109 6.75 -4.77 4.27
N VAL A 110 6.36 -4.43 3.04
CA VAL A 110 6.89 -5.06 1.82
C VAL A 110 8.38 -4.82 1.68
N VAL A 111 8.85 -3.59 1.89
CA VAL A 111 10.28 -3.25 1.79
C VAL A 111 11.08 -3.98 2.87
N SER A 112 10.63 -3.96 4.12
CA SER A 112 11.34 -4.64 5.22
C SER A 112 11.39 -6.15 5.00
N GLY A 113 10.30 -6.78 4.55
CA GLY A 113 10.27 -8.20 4.21
C GLY A 113 11.20 -8.55 3.04
N ALA A 114 11.25 -7.73 2.00
CA ALA A 114 12.16 -7.92 0.88
C ALA A 114 13.63 -7.78 1.29
N LEU A 115 13.96 -6.84 2.20
CA LEU A 115 15.31 -6.67 2.74
C LEU A 115 15.72 -7.85 3.63
N LEU A 116 14.82 -8.35 4.49
CA LEU A 116 15.07 -9.55 5.28
C LEU A 116 15.36 -10.75 4.39
N LEU A 117 14.55 -10.99 3.38
CA LEU A 117 14.75 -12.09 2.44
C LEU A 117 16.06 -11.96 1.66
N ALA A 118 16.48 -10.73 1.34
CA ALA A 118 17.79 -10.46 0.74
C ALA A 118 18.94 -10.73 1.71
N ALA A 119 18.78 -10.39 2.99
CA ALA A 119 19.77 -10.65 4.03
C ALA A 119 20.03 -12.15 4.23
N ASP A 120 19.00 -12.98 4.04
CA ASP A 120 19.10 -14.44 4.06
C ASP A 120 19.64 -15.03 2.75
N GLY A 121 20.11 -14.20 1.83
CA GLY A 121 20.64 -14.62 0.53
C GLY A 121 19.58 -15.15 -0.44
N GLN A 122 18.33 -14.80 -0.22
CA GLN A 122 17.17 -15.22 -1.01
C GLN A 122 16.46 -14.00 -1.65
N GLY A 123 15.49 -14.25 -2.52
CA GLY A 123 14.67 -13.22 -3.12
C GLY A 123 15.30 -12.44 -4.27
N LEU A 124 14.56 -11.45 -4.79
CA LEU A 124 14.94 -10.67 -5.97
C LEU A 124 16.16 -9.75 -5.72
N PHE A 125 16.41 -9.35 -4.50
CA PHE A 125 17.50 -8.42 -4.12
C PHE A 125 18.78 -9.13 -3.68
N ARG A 126 18.88 -10.44 -3.85
CA ARG A 126 20.09 -11.25 -3.54
C ARG A 126 21.36 -10.67 -4.19
N SER A 127 21.25 -10.14 -5.39
CA SER A 127 22.38 -9.58 -6.13
C SER A 127 23.00 -8.33 -5.49
N ILE A 128 22.24 -7.58 -4.70
CA ILE A 128 22.73 -6.39 -3.99
C ILE A 128 23.72 -6.79 -2.89
N GLN A 129 23.44 -7.88 -2.19
CA GLN A 129 24.30 -8.38 -1.12
C GLN A 129 25.62 -8.96 -1.64
N ILE A 130 25.60 -9.62 -2.79
CA ILE A 130 26.82 -10.15 -3.43
C ILE A 130 27.74 -8.98 -3.85
N GLY A 131 27.17 -7.86 -4.31
CA GLY A 131 27.93 -6.65 -4.63
C GLY A 131 28.62 -6.04 -3.41
N MET A 132 27.91 -5.90 -2.31
CA MET A 132 28.45 -5.35 -1.05
C MET A 132 29.53 -6.23 -0.44
N SER A 133 29.37 -7.56 -0.49
CA SER A 133 30.35 -8.50 0.06
C SER A 133 31.66 -8.57 -0.74
N SER A 134 31.60 -8.34 -2.04
CA SER A 134 32.77 -8.37 -2.91
C SER A 134 33.66 -7.12 -2.76
N ASP A 135 33.09 -5.99 -2.38
CA ASP A 135 33.83 -4.74 -2.17
C ASP A 135 34.55 -4.70 -0.82
N THR A 136 34.01 -5.36 0.21
CA THR A 136 34.64 -5.45 1.54
C THR A 136 35.80 -6.47 1.63
N LEU A 137 35.95 -7.34 0.64
CA LEU A 137 37.07 -8.30 0.58
C LEU A 137 38.28 -7.81 -0.22
N LYS A 138 38.24 -6.59 -0.77
CA LYS A 138 39.32 -5.98 -1.57
C LYS A 138 40.07 -4.86 -0.85
N GLU A 139 39.75 -4.58 0.40
CA GLU A 139 40.56 -3.77 1.33
C GLU A 139 41.35 -4.67 2.31
#